data_18e4e795772960e9b9f2a483cff90578
#
_entry.id   18e4e795772960e9b9f2a483cff90578
#
_cell.length_a   1.000
_cell.length_b   1.000
_cell.length_c   1.000
_cell.angle_alpha   90.00
_cell.angle_beta   90.00
_cell.angle_gamma   90.00
#
_symmetry.space_group_name_H-M   'P 1'
#
loop_
_entity.id
_entity.type
_entity.pdbx_description
1 polymer ?
#
loop_
_entity_poly.entity_id
_entity_poly.type
_entity_poly.pdbx_seq_one_letter_code
_entity_poly.pdbx_strand_id
1 'polypeptide(L)'
;MRICKHDAGKLSFISNGEMVIDKVTSGDISFTTGELTGLGNVGASSYAALSQGTVLTFDCTVSALDKDGQSNLYALCSIKDKDGDEFSMENTAVRELGSSGSGKGVLRGVSGKYAKMMGNCVYDTTYMMNDGVFVSVSFDCDMKH
;
A
#
# COMPACT_ATOMS: atom_id res chain seq x y z
N MET A 1 -8.71 -38.02 -3.85
CA MET A 1 -7.69 -37.13 -3.27
C MET A 1 -8.26 -35.74 -3.18
N ARG A 2 -8.29 -35.19 -1.99
CA ARG A 2 -8.84 -33.86 -1.78
C ARG A 2 -7.74 -32.84 -2.02
N ILE A 3 -7.87 -32.02 -3.07
CA ILE A 3 -6.98 -30.90 -3.27
C ILE A 3 -7.50 -29.75 -2.40
N CYS A 4 -6.88 -29.57 -1.26
CA CYS A 4 -7.14 -28.37 -0.47
C CYS A 4 -6.41 -27.20 -1.15
N LYS A 5 -7.17 -26.21 -1.61
CA LYS A 5 -6.57 -24.92 -1.92
C LYS A 5 -6.18 -24.30 -0.58
N HIS A 6 -4.92 -24.43 -0.25
CA HIS A 6 -4.38 -23.71 0.89
C HIS A 6 -4.03 -22.30 0.46
N ASP A 7 -4.43 -21.32 1.26
CA ASP A 7 -3.84 -20.00 1.16
C ASP A 7 -2.32 -20.16 1.30
N ALA A 8 -1.55 -19.46 0.47
CA ALA A 8 -0.09 -19.48 0.56
C ALA A 8 0.43 -18.87 1.85
N GLY A 9 -0.46 -18.29 2.64
CA GLY A 9 -0.20 -17.73 3.96
C GLY A 9 -0.80 -16.37 4.15
N LYS A 10 -0.61 -15.85 5.36
CA LYS A 10 -1.01 -14.50 5.77
C LYS A 10 0.22 -13.66 6.00
N LEU A 11 0.08 -12.37 5.70
CA LEU A 11 1.16 -11.42 5.79
C LEU A 11 0.61 -10.09 6.31
N SER A 12 1.25 -9.56 7.36
CA SER A 12 0.99 -8.19 7.78
C SER A 12 2.27 -7.37 7.73
N PHE A 13 2.16 -6.12 7.30
CA PHE A 13 3.28 -5.20 7.31
C PHE A 13 2.79 -3.78 7.51
N ILE A 14 3.70 -2.92 7.94
CA ILE A 14 3.44 -1.53 8.20
C ILE A 14 4.46 -0.68 7.46
N SER A 15 4.01 0.44 6.91
CA SER A 15 4.89 1.46 6.36
C SER A 15 4.68 2.78 7.07
N ASN A 16 5.77 3.50 7.28
CA ASN A 16 5.75 4.85 7.83
C ASN A 16 6.58 5.74 6.93
N GLY A 17 6.06 6.89 6.57
CA GLY A 17 6.75 7.77 5.66
C GLY A 17 6.19 9.18 5.66
N GLU A 18 6.78 9.98 4.81
CA GLU A 18 6.40 11.36 4.57
C GLU A 18 5.81 11.50 3.18
N MET A 19 4.79 12.32 3.05
CA MET A 19 4.10 12.54 1.79
C MET A 19 4.19 14.01 1.38
N VAL A 20 4.50 14.23 0.11
CA VAL A 20 4.43 15.56 -0.52
C VAL A 20 3.16 15.58 -1.36
N ILE A 21 2.29 16.56 -1.12
CA ILE A 21 0.97 16.66 -1.73
C ILE A 21 0.90 17.91 -2.61
N ASP A 22 0.38 17.73 -3.84
CA ASP A 22 0.03 18.78 -4.77
C ASP A 22 -1.44 18.68 -5.15
N LYS A 23 -2.12 19.83 -5.28
CA LYS A 23 -3.54 19.87 -5.56
C LYS A 23 -3.86 20.95 -6.62
N VAL A 24 -4.67 20.57 -7.59
CA VAL A 24 -5.27 21.50 -8.56
C VAL A 24 -6.78 21.44 -8.37
N THR A 25 -7.38 22.63 -8.26
CA THR A 25 -8.83 22.78 -8.17
C THR A 25 -9.32 23.66 -9.33
N SER A 26 -10.35 23.18 -10.00
CA SER A 26 -11.02 23.93 -11.08
C SER A 26 -12.54 23.72 -10.94
N GLY A 27 -13.25 24.78 -10.53
CA GLY A 27 -14.68 24.68 -10.23
C GLY A 27 -14.94 23.65 -9.14
N ASP A 28 -15.80 22.68 -9.43
CA ASP A 28 -16.20 21.63 -8.48
C ASP A 28 -15.31 20.39 -8.54
N ILE A 29 -14.23 20.45 -9.29
CA ILE A 29 -13.33 19.32 -9.49
C ILE A 29 -11.98 19.63 -8.85
N SER A 30 -11.46 18.70 -8.04
CA SER A 30 -10.10 18.76 -7.53
C SER A 30 -9.36 17.46 -7.86
N PHE A 31 -8.11 17.61 -8.26
CA PHE A 31 -7.20 16.48 -8.47
C PHE A 31 -6.00 16.67 -7.56
N THR A 32 -5.79 15.70 -6.69
CA THR A 32 -4.72 15.73 -5.71
C THR A 32 -3.75 14.60 -5.98
N THR A 33 -2.46 14.88 -5.96
CA THR A 33 -1.42 13.86 -6.05
C THR A 33 -0.55 13.90 -4.81
N GLY A 34 0.00 12.74 -4.44
CA GLY A 34 0.93 12.61 -3.32
C GLY A 34 2.06 11.67 -3.68
N GLU A 35 3.26 12.05 -3.29
CA GLU A 35 4.45 11.20 -3.36
C GLU A 35 4.80 10.77 -1.94
N LEU A 36 4.73 9.47 -1.69
CA LEU A 36 5.06 8.87 -0.39
C LEU A 36 6.35 8.08 -0.49
N THR A 37 7.30 8.43 0.37
CA THR A 37 8.53 7.68 0.55
C THR A 37 8.63 7.24 2.00
N GLY A 38 8.90 5.96 2.23
CA GLY A 38 8.91 5.46 3.59
C GLY A 38 9.67 4.16 3.76
N LEU A 39 9.79 3.79 5.02
CA LEU A 39 10.31 2.51 5.48
C LEU A 39 9.20 1.76 6.20
N GLY A 40 9.27 0.47 6.12
CA GLY A 40 8.37 -0.38 6.86
C GLY A 40 8.99 -1.72 7.17
N ASN A 41 8.23 -2.56 7.82
CA ASN A 41 8.68 -3.90 8.14
C ASN A 41 7.50 -4.87 8.19
N VAL A 42 7.85 -6.12 7.99
CA VAL A 42 6.90 -7.23 8.12
C VAL A 42 6.65 -7.52 9.59
N GLY A 43 5.41 -7.46 10.01
CA GLY A 43 4.97 -7.79 11.36
C GLY A 43 4.80 -9.29 11.52
N ALA A 44 3.61 -9.80 11.25
CA ALA A 44 3.35 -11.24 11.30
C ALA A 44 3.39 -11.81 9.87
N SER A 45 3.95 -13.01 9.71
CA SER A 45 3.97 -13.67 8.41
C SER A 45 3.99 -15.18 8.55
N SER A 46 3.07 -15.83 7.87
CA SER A 46 3.14 -17.26 7.58
C SER A 46 3.46 -17.51 6.09
N TYR A 47 3.75 -16.47 5.35
CA TYR A 47 4.14 -16.54 3.93
C TYR A 47 5.64 -16.75 3.80
N ALA A 48 6.05 -17.83 3.16
CA ALA A 48 7.43 -18.29 3.18
C ALA A 48 8.44 -17.32 2.55
N ALA A 49 8.05 -16.62 1.48
CA ALA A 49 8.96 -15.74 0.74
C ALA A 49 9.24 -14.43 1.45
N LEU A 50 8.43 -14.03 2.42
CA LEU A 50 8.55 -12.75 3.10
C LEU A 50 8.38 -12.94 4.62
N SER A 51 9.48 -13.03 5.32
CA SER A 51 9.49 -13.40 6.75
C SER A 51 9.31 -12.18 7.65
N GLN A 52 8.81 -12.46 8.85
CA GLN A 52 8.68 -11.49 9.93
C GLN A 52 10.00 -10.76 10.18
N GLY A 53 9.92 -9.46 10.37
CA GLY A 53 11.09 -8.60 10.64
C GLY A 53 11.80 -8.09 9.40
N THR A 54 11.43 -8.54 8.20
CA THR A 54 12.02 -8.01 6.96
C THR A 54 11.72 -6.52 6.84
N VAL A 55 12.78 -5.73 6.59
CA VAL A 55 12.67 -4.28 6.37
C VAL A 55 12.45 -4.01 4.88
N LEU A 56 11.53 -3.11 4.60
CA LEU A 56 11.10 -2.77 3.24
C LEU A 56 11.19 -1.27 3.02
N THR A 57 11.50 -0.87 1.78
CA THR A 57 11.33 0.51 1.33
C THR A 57 10.04 0.63 0.55
N PHE A 58 9.35 1.76 0.71
CA PHE A 58 8.10 2.08 0.01
C PHE A 58 8.28 3.35 -0.79
N ASP A 59 7.95 3.27 -2.07
CA ASP A 59 7.93 4.41 -2.97
C ASP A 59 6.59 4.40 -3.69
N CYS A 60 5.71 5.34 -3.33
CA CYS A 60 4.33 5.35 -3.76
C CYS A 60 3.93 6.66 -4.40
N THR A 61 3.16 6.57 -5.46
CA THR A 61 2.41 7.71 -6.01
C THR A 61 0.93 7.48 -5.76
N VAL A 62 0.29 8.49 -5.21
CA VAL A 62 -1.14 8.46 -4.87
C VAL A 62 -1.85 9.56 -5.63
N SER A 63 -3.04 9.28 -6.13
CA SER A 63 -3.90 10.28 -6.74
C SER A 63 -5.33 10.18 -6.19
N ALA A 64 -5.98 11.34 -6.09
CA ALA A 64 -7.39 11.40 -5.70
C ALA A 64 -8.12 12.40 -6.59
N LEU A 65 -9.20 11.94 -7.20
CA LEU A 65 -10.11 12.79 -7.99
C LEU A 65 -11.37 13.04 -7.16
N ASP A 66 -11.60 14.32 -6.85
CA ASP A 66 -12.81 14.78 -6.17
C ASP A 66 -13.73 15.42 -7.20
N LYS A 67 -14.86 14.80 -7.45
CA LYS A 67 -15.84 15.22 -8.44
C LYS A 67 -17.23 14.76 -8.04
N ASP A 68 -18.22 15.64 -8.21
CA ASP A 68 -19.63 15.34 -7.92
C ASP A 68 -19.85 14.84 -6.47
N GLY A 69 -19.11 15.40 -5.52
CA GLY A 69 -19.20 15.05 -4.10
C GLY A 69 -18.57 13.69 -3.74
N GLN A 70 -17.87 13.07 -4.67
CA GLN A 70 -17.22 11.78 -4.46
C GLN A 70 -15.72 11.88 -4.67
N SER A 71 -14.95 11.25 -3.77
CA SER A 71 -13.50 11.16 -3.85
C SER A 71 -13.09 9.72 -4.15
N ASN A 72 -12.30 9.54 -5.19
CA ASN A 72 -11.75 8.23 -5.56
C ASN A 72 -10.22 8.31 -5.49
N LEU A 73 -9.66 7.46 -4.65
CA LEU A 73 -8.23 7.39 -4.39
C LEU A 73 -7.64 6.15 -5.04
N TYR A 74 -6.51 6.33 -5.69
CA TYR A 74 -5.70 5.27 -6.28
C TYR A 74 -4.24 5.47 -5.93
N ALA A 75 -3.55 4.40 -5.55
CA ALA A 75 -2.13 4.43 -5.25
C ALA A 75 -1.41 3.24 -5.86
N LEU A 76 -0.19 3.48 -6.30
CA LEU A 76 0.72 2.41 -6.71
C LEU A 76 2.01 2.57 -5.92
N CYS A 77 2.43 1.49 -5.27
CA CYS A 77 3.66 1.42 -4.50
C CYS A 77 4.64 0.41 -5.12
N SER A 78 5.88 0.83 -5.26
CA SER A 78 7.02 -0.06 -5.47
C SER A 78 7.61 -0.38 -4.10
N ILE A 79 7.71 -1.65 -3.76
CA ILE A 79 8.17 -2.10 -2.45
C ILE A 79 9.36 -3.02 -2.66
N LYS A 80 10.48 -2.70 -2.01
CA LYS A 80 11.74 -3.42 -2.18
C LYS A 80 12.33 -3.81 -0.84
N ASP A 81 13.00 -4.95 -0.82
CA ASP A 81 13.84 -5.33 0.30
C ASP A 81 15.29 -4.89 0.08
N LYS A 82 16.17 -5.22 1.03
CA LYS A 82 17.58 -4.85 0.98
C LYS A 82 18.36 -5.43 -0.20
N ASP A 83 17.87 -6.52 -0.79
CA ASP A 83 18.49 -7.16 -1.95
C ASP A 83 17.99 -6.58 -3.27
N GLY A 84 17.05 -5.65 -3.22
CA GLY A 84 16.44 -5.03 -4.38
C GLY A 84 15.33 -5.84 -5.02
N ASP A 85 14.93 -6.96 -4.42
CA ASP A 85 13.80 -7.74 -4.87
C ASP A 85 12.51 -6.96 -4.62
N GLU A 86 11.62 -6.94 -5.59
CA GLU A 86 10.51 -6.02 -5.64
C GLU A 86 9.16 -6.73 -5.75
N PHE A 87 8.17 -6.17 -5.06
CA PHE A 87 6.76 -6.39 -5.32
C PHE A 87 6.02 -5.05 -5.35
N SER A 88 4.84 -5.04 -5.94
CA SER A 88 4.02 -3.84 -6.02
C SER A 88 2.74 -3.99 -5.22
N MET A 89 2.21 -2.85 -4.75
CA MET A 89 0.91 -2.77 -4.13
C MET A 89 0.07 -1.73 -4.85
N GLU A 90 -1.08 -2.15 -5.33
CA GLU A 90 -2.07 -1.28 -5.94
C GLU A 90 -3.22 -1.10 -4.97
N ASN A 91 -3.45 0.13 -4.52
CA ASN A 91 -4.43 0.44 -3.48
C ASN A 91 -5.55 1.31 -4.04
N THR A 92 -6.77 1.02 -3.61
CA THR A 92 -7.94 1.82 -3.94
C THR A 92 -8.76 2.13 -2.70
N ALA A 93 -9.35 3.31 -2.67
CA ALA A 93 -10.27 3.73 -1.61
C ALA A 93 -11.23 4.79 -2.12
N VAL A 94 -12.38 4.93 -1.46
CA VAL A 94 -13.35 5.98 -1.73
C VAL A 94 -13.28 6.96 -0.56
N ARG A 95 -12.32 7.88 -0.62
CA ARG A 95 -12.07 8.92 0.39
C ARG A 95 -11.14 9.97 -0.15
N GLU A 96 -11.07 11.10 0.54
CA GLU A 96 -10.13 12.17 0.22
C GLU A 96 -8.69 11.77 0.56
N LEU A 97 -7.74 12.23 -0.24
CA LEU A 97 -6.33 12.13 0.10
C LEU A 97 -6.03 13.01 1.31
N GLY A 98 -5.38 12.46 2.30
CA GLY A 98 -5.10 13.13 3.57
C GLY A 98 -6.09 12.80 4.68
N SER A 99 -7.20 12.13 4.38
CA SER A 99 -8.11 11.61 5.40
C SER A 99 -7.72 10.18 5.80
N SER A 100 -7.75 9.91 7.09
CA SER A 100 -7.51 8.56 7.63
C SER A 100 -8.65 7.63 7.27
N GLY A 101 -8.37 6.35 7.07
CA GLY A 101 -9.39 5.36 6.77
C GLY A 101 -8.83 4.10 6.12
N SER A 102 -9.75 3.23 5.74
CA SER A 102 -9.48 1.90 5.21
C SER A 102 -9.55 1.87 3.69
N GLY A 103 -8.94 0.86 3.10
CA GLY A 103 -9.02 0.57 1.68
C GLY A 103 -8.64 -0.87 1.38
N LYS A 104 -8.60 -1.17 0.08
CA LYS A 104 -8.22 -2.48 -0.44
C LYS A 104 -6.98 -2.37 -1.30
N GLY A 105 -6.15 -3.40 -1.27
CA GLY A 105 -4.93 -3.47 -2.07
C GLY A 105 -4.76 -4.83 -2.74
N VAL A 106 -4.09 -4.80 -3.86
CA VAL A 106 -3.66 -6.00 -4.58
C VAL A 106 -2.13 -6.01 -4.61
N LEU A 107 -1.56 -7.07 -4.08
CA LEU A 107 -0.12 -7.27 -4.03
C LEU A 107 0.30 -8.18 -5.19
N ARG A 108 1.30 -7.75 -5.96
CA ARG A 108 1.84 -8.50 -7.10
C ARG A 108 3.35 -8.51 -7.06
N GLY A 109 3.93 -9.68 -7.34
CA GLY A 109 5.37 -9.82 -7.49
C GLY A 109 5.90 -9.12 -8.74
N VAL A 110 7.14 -8.64 -8.65
CA VAL A 110 7.83 -7.96 -9.76
C VAL A 110 9.15 -8.66 -10.07
N SER A 111 9.99 -8.90 -9.08
CA SER A 111 11.32 -9.47 -9.33
C SER A 111 11.85 -10.31 -8.18
N GLY A 112 12.88 -11.10 -8.48
CA GLY A 112 13.64 -11.89 -7.52
C GLY A 112 12.77 -12.92 -6.81
N LYS A 113 12.98 -13.04 -5.50
CA LYS A 113 12.22 -13.99 -4.66
C LYS A 113 10.73 -13.70 -4.59
N TYR A 114 10.31 -12.49 -5.01
CA TYR A 114 8.92 -12.07 -4.99
C TYR A 114 8.20 -12.19 -6.33
N ALA A 115 8.87 -12.64 -7.38
CA ALA A 115 8.34 -12.62 -8.75
C ALA A 115 6.97 -13.31 -8.93
N LYS A 116 6.65 -14.28 -8.08
CA LYS A 116 5.39 -15.03 -8.15
C LYS A 116 4.39 -14.64 -7.05
N MET A 117 4.69 -13.60 -6.27
CA MET A 117 3.78 -13.15 -5.22
C MET A 117 2.47 -12.65 -5.79
N MET A 118 1.38 -13.02 -5.14
CA MET A 118 0.06 -12.48 -5.38
C MET A 118 -0.76 -12.55 -4.09
N GLY A 119 -1.45 -11.48 -3.78
CA GLY A 119 -2.30 -11.42 -2.61
C GLY A 119 -3.32 -10.32 -2.66
N ASN A 120 -4.32 -10.44 -1.80
CA ASN A 120 -5.32 -9.40 -1.57
C ASN A 120 -5.15 -8.87 -0.16
N CYS A 121 -5.16 -7.55 -0.04
CA CYS A 121 -4.92 -6.87 1.21
C CYS A 121 -6.08 -5.96 1.57
N VAL A 122 -6.27 -5.78 2.87
CA VAL A 122 -6.98 -4.63 3.42
C VAL A 122 -5.95 -3.74 4.11
N TYR A 123 -6.17 -2.44 4.10
CA TYR A 123 -5.23 -1.53 4.76
C TYR A 123 -5.95 -0.43 5.51
N ASP A 124 -5.28 0.10 6.52
CA ASP A 124 -5.68 1.27 7.28
C ASP A 124 -4.59 2.32 7.20
N THR A 125 -5.00 3.55 6.91
CA THR A 125 -4.10 4.70 6.81
C THR A 125 -4.40 5.69 7.92
N THR A 126 -3.33 6.15 8.57
CA THR A 126 -3.39 7.25 9.53
C THR A 126 -2.49 8.37 9.07
N TYR A 127 -3.04 9.57 8.99
CA TYR A 127 -2.30 10.78 8.65
C TYR A 127 -2.03 11.62 9.88
N MET A 128 -0.86 12.21 9.95
CA MET A 128 -0.49 13.20 10.96
C MET A 128 0.10 14.42 10.26
N MET A 129 -0.52 15.58 10.49
CA MET A 129 -0.06 16.87 9.97
C MET A 129 0.71 17.59 11.07
N ASN A 130 2.02 17.72 10.92
CA ASN A 130 2.90 18.38 11.89
C ASN A 130 4.13 18.90 11.17
N ASP A 131 4.05 20.11 10.60
CA ASP A 131 5.06 20.70 9.72
C ASP A 131 5.44 19.80 8.55
N GLY A 132 4.47 19.01 8.08
CA GLY A 132 4.61 18.03 7.01
C GLY A 132 3.46 17.06 7.09
N VAL A 133 3.36 16.18 6.10
CA VAL A 133 2.35 15.14 6.04
C VAL A 133 3.02 13.80 6.30
N PHE A 134 2.75 13.22 7.46
CA PHE A 134 3.29 11.92 7.84
C PHE A 134 2.19 10.87 7.71
N VAL A 135 2.54 9.71 7.20
CA VAL A 135 1.59 8.66 6.88
C VAL A 135 2.06 7.35 7.48
N SER A 136 1.15 6.68 8.17
CA SER A 136 1.34 5.32 8.64
C SER A 136 0.27 4.44 7.99
N VAL A 137 0.68 3.36 7.34
CA VAL A 137 -0.24 2.43 6.69
C VAL A 137 0.03 1.02 7.19
N SER A 138 -1.00 0.37 7.70
CA SER A 138 -0.91 -1.04 8.08
C SER A 138 -1.68 -1.90 7.07
N PHE A 139 -1.06 -2.98 6.64
CA PHE A 139 -1.60 -3.90 5.65
C PHE A 139 -1.77 -5.29 6.25
N ASP A 140 -2.92 -5.91 5.96
CA ASP A 140 -3.19 -7.31 6.24
C ASP A 140 -3.54 -8.00 4.94
N CYS A 141 -2.77 -9.01 4.56
CA CYS A 141 -2.87 -9.65 3.27
C CYS A 141 -3.11 -11.15 3.39
N ASP A 142 -3.98 -11.65 2.52
CA ASP A 142 -4.14 -13.07 2.25
C ASP A 142 -3.37 -13.39 0.97
N MET A 143 -2.32 -14.20 1.10
CA MET A 143 -1.44 -14.54 -0.01
C MET A 143 -1.99 -15.76 -0.76
N LYS A 144 -1.77 -15.77 -2.06
CA LYS A 144 -2.22 -16.84 -2.97
C LYS A 144 -1.04 -17.61 -3.52
N HIS A 145 -1.33 -18.82 -3.94
CA HIS A 145 -0.37 -19.63 -4.69
C HIS A 145 -0.22 -19.16 -6.12
#